data_37532234d2f99745c94a0d77cc4ae263
#
_entry.id   37532234d2f99745c94a0d77cc4ae263
#
_cell.length_a   1.000
_cell.length_b   1.000
_cell.length_c   1.000
_cell.angle_alpha   90.00
_cell.angle_beta   90.00
_cell.angle_gamma   90.00
#
_symmetry.space_group_name_H-M   'P 1'
#
loop_
_entity.id
_entity.type
_entity.pdbx_description
1 polymer ?
#
loop_
_entity_poly.entity_id
_entity_poly.type
_entity_poly.pdbx_seq_one_letter_code
_entity_poly.pdbx_strand_id
1 'polypeptide(L)'
;MFPMLQLLDLSDNALEGLVTENHFVNLKELVFFLASGNRLTLKVSPDWLPPFHLIDRLGLGSWHLGPQFPVWLQSLKEISEVDISNAGIKDEIPTWFWNFSSQISVIDLSHNQFSGPLPQISSSDITHLDLSNNFFSGDLIRFLCPPQNESRSMMKSLHLRRNGLSGQIPDCLSGSNWPNLRVLDMAENSLSGRIPKSIGLLNSLSFFDLDGNKLFGNIPPSIQNCTSLWKLDLGENEFEGNIASWLGSSLSSLVVLRLRSNKFHGELSPDFCHLTSLRILDLANNNFIGTIPKCINNLTSMVEQSKILIREIDLERVKLYEESAVVTTKGQEYQYFAIIFVLITSFDLSNNNFLGEIPMELTTLGELRSLNLSGNKLTGNIPKEIGNMKQLESIDLSRNHLSGEIPYSLSNLNFLSYLNLSYNNLSGKIPTGTQLQSFNASCYVGNNLCGPPLLGCSNDDDVPDEEEDRGDDFEAKWFYISMAIGFIVGWCGILGPLFAVKSWRYTFFSVYR
;
A
#
# COMPACT_ATOMS: atom_id res chain seq x y z
N MET A 1 29.29 5.53 33.06
CA MET A 1 29.26 4.56 31.97
C MET A 1 28.58 3.29 32.47
N PHE A 2 27.70 2.64 31.72
CA PHE A 2 26.76 1.62 32.22
C PHE A 2 27.24 0.20 31.91
N PRO A 3 28.16 -0.38 32.66
CA PRO A 3 28.80 -1.67 32.34
C PRO A 3 27.84 -2.88 32.44
N MET A 4 26.70 -2.70 33.13
CA MET A 4 25.66 -3.73 33.31
C MET A 4 24.43 -3.51 32.39
N LEU A 5 24.57 -2.67 31.36
CA LEU A 5 23.48 -2.38 30.45
C LEU A 5 23.20 -3.60 29.57
N GLN A 6 21.98 -4.14 29.64
CA GLN A 6 21.54 -5.29 28.86
C GLN A 6 20.64 -4.88 27.68
N LEU A 7 19.92 -3.77 27.78
CA LEU A 7 19.07 -3.26 26.72
C LEU A 7 19.43 -1.80 26.44
N LEU A 8 19.71 -1.53 25.18
CA LEU A 8 19.87 -0.18 24.63
C LEU A 8 18.94 -0.05 23.43
N ASP A 9 17.87 0.71 23.62
CA ASP A 9 16.93 1.04 22.54
C ASP A 9 17.02 2.54 22.23
N LEU A 10 17.44 2.81 20.99
CA LEU A 10 17.58 4.14 20.41
C LEU A 10 16.78 4.24 19.10
N SER A 11 15.89 3.27 18.81
CA SER A 11 15.20 3.15 17.54
C SER A 11 14.36 4.39 17.23
N ASP A 12 14.16 4.65 15.94
CA ASP A 12 13.28 5.68 15.39
C ASP A 12 13.54 7.09 15.95
N ASN A 13 14.81 7.45 16.04
CA ASN A 13 15.26 8.81 16.39
C ASN A 13 15.95 9.47 15.18
N ALA A 14 16.25 10.73 15.30
CA ALA A 14 16.98 11.49 14.29
C ALA A 14 18.48 11.61 14.65
N LEU A 15 19.06 10.55 15.21
CA LEU A 15 20.48 10.53 15.60
C LEU A 15 21.37 10.46 14.36
N GLU A 16 22.35 11.34 14.31
CA GLU A 16 23.36 11.44 13.24
C GLU A 16 24.75 11.48 13.83
N GLY A 17 25.74 11.07 13.06
CA GLY A 17 27.15 11.16 13.45
C GLY A 17 27.90 9.86 13.33
N LEU A 18 29.14 9.87 13.81
CA LEU A 18 30.08 8.76 13.71
C LEU A 18 30.11 7.94 14.99
N VAL A 19 29.83 6.67 14.88
CA VAL A 19 30.00 5.65 15.94
C VAL A 19 31.25 4.84 15.64
N THR A 20 32.05 4.61 16.65
CA THR A 20 33.32 3.86 16.58
C THR A 20 33.36 2.81 17.67
N GLU A 21 34.36 1.94 17.62
CA GLU A 21 34.63 0.88 18.59
C GLU A 21 34.63 1.38 20.05
N ASN A 22 35.12 2.62 20.26
CA ASN A 22 35.24 3.22 21.60
C ASN A 22 33.88 3.42 22.29
N HIS A 23 32.80 3.56 21.52
CA HIS A 23 31.46 3.69 22.09
C HIS A 23 30.97 2.39 22.72
N PHE A 24 31.49 1.25 22.31
CA PHE A 24 31.04 -0.08 22.73
C PHE A 24 31.90 -0.72 23.80
N VAL A 25 33.11 -0.24 24.07
CA VAL A 25 34.13 -0.88 24.94
C VAL A 25 33.57 -1.38 26.29
N ASN A 26 32.63 -0.67 26.88
CA ASN A 26 32.06 -1.00 28.18
C ASN A 26 30.67 -1.67 28.12
N LEU A 27 30.15 -2.00 26.94
CA LEU A 27 28.82 -2.58 26.76
C LEU A 27 28.89 -4.12 26.62
N LYS A 28 29.57 -4.79 27.58
CA LYS A 28 29.84 -6.23 27.49
C LYS A 28 28.62 -7.11 27.78
N GLU A 29 27.68 -6.60 28.59
CA GLU A 29 26.50 -7.31 29.04
C GLU A 29 25.26 -7.01 28.12
N LEU A 30 25.47 -6.37 26.97
CA LEU A 30 24.41 -5.99 26.08
C LEU A 30 23.78 -7.22 25.41
N VAL A 31 22.47 -7.37 25.58
CA VAL A 31 21.65 -8.44 25.01
C VAL A 31 20.78 -7.91 23.88
N PHE A 32 20.24 -6.71 24.04
CA PHE A 32 19.40 -6.05 23.04
C PHE A 32 20.01 -4.72 22.65
N PHE A 33 20.42 -4.60 21.40
CA PHE A 33 20.88 -3.33 20.82
C PHE A 33 19.96 -2.97 19.65
N LEU A 34 18.97 -2.13 19.91
CA LEU A 34 17.96 -1.69 18.96
C LEU A 34 18.23 -0.22 18.66
N ALA A 35 18.64 0.10 17.46
CA ALA A 35 18.99 1.45 17.06
C ALA A 35 18.61 1.76 15.60
N SER A 36 17.76 0.92 14.99
CA SER A 36 17.23 1.12 13.64
C SER A 36 16.48 2.45 13.51
N GLY A 37 16.33 2.96 12.30
CA GLY A 37 15.63 4.23 12.05
C GLY A 37 16.44 5.48 12.39
N ASN A 38 17.79 5.36 12.49
CA ASN A 38 18.71 6.49 12.68
C ASN A 38 19.64 6.65 11.47
N ARG A 39 20.37 7.79 11.42
CA ARG A 39 21.33 8.10 10.34
C ARG A 39 22.78 8.06 10.85
N LEU A 40 23.08 7.10 11.69
CA LEU A 40 24.41 6.92 12.26
C LEU A 40 25.34 6.19 11.29
N THR A 41 26.62 6.51 11.32
CA THR A 41 27.66 5.82 10.54
C THR A 41 28.52 5.01 11.47
N LEU A 42 28.62 3.69 11.24
CA LEU A 42 29.54 2.82 12.00
C LEU A 42 30.88 2.74 11.27
N LYS A 43 31.94 3.12 11.95
CA LYS A 43 33.31 2.98 11.45
C LYS A 43 34.15 2.23 12.45
N VAL A 44 34.48 0.99 12.12
CA VAL A 44 35.25 0.06 12.92
C VAL A 44 36.43 -0.51 12.11
N SER A 45 37.45 -1.04 12.78
CA SER A 45 38.55 -1.73 12.09
C SER A 45 38.07 -3.06 11.48
N PRO A 46 38.69 -3.55 10.41
CA PRO A 46 38.27 -4.79 9.76
C PRO A 46 38.35 -6.04 10.67
N ASP A 47 39.19 -5.99 11.67
CA ASP A 47 39.41 -7.04 12.68
C ASP A 47 38.68 -6.77 14.01
N TRP A 48 37.79 -5.77 14.04
CA TRP A 48 37.03 -5.46 15.23
C TRP A 48 36.13 -6.62 15.66
N LEU A 49 36.22 -6.95 16.94
CA LEU A 49 35.32 -7.90 17.59
C LEU A 49 34.48 -7.15 18.60
N PRO A 50 33.15 -7.13 18.44
CA PRO A 50 32.24 -6.52 19.38
C PRO A 50 32.43 -7.08 20.79
N PRO A 51 32.42 -6.23 21.83
CA PRO A 51 32.60 -6.71 23.21
C PRO A 51 31.37 -7.42 23.78
N PHE A 52 30.20 -7.25 23.13
CA PHE A 52 28.92 -7.81 23.56
C PHE A 52 28.70 -9.22 22.95
N HIS A 53 29.13 -10.24 23.69
CA HIS A 53 29.04 -11.63 23.22
C HIS A 53 27.66 -12.27 23.45
N LEU A 54 26.82 -11.66 24.30
CA LEU A 54 25.47 -12.14 24.67
C LEU A 54 24.34 -11.51 23.85
N ILE A 55 24.69 -10.83 22.77
CA ILE A 55 23.70 -10.13 21.95
C ILE A 55 22.72 -11.14 21.34
N ASP A 56 21.43 -10.92 21.60
CA ASP A 56 20.30 -11.69 21.06
C ASP A 56 19.66 -10.96 19.89
N ARG A 57 19.45 -9.63 20.01
CA ARG A 57 18.85 -8.82 18.96
C ARG A 57 19.71 -7.61 18.62
N LEU A 58 19.97 -7.47 17.34
CA LEU A 58 20.76 -6.38 16.76
C LEU A 58 19.95 -5.65 15.69
N GLY A 59 19.52 -4.43 15.98
CA GLY A 59 18.84 -3.54 15.05
C GLY A 59 19.72 -2.34 14.69
N LEU A 60 20.24 -2.31 13.47
CA LEU A 60 21.04 -1.22 12.90
C LEU A 60 20.48 -0.75 11.54
N GLY A 61 19.22 -1.00 11.29
CA GLY A 61 18.55 -0.55 10.08
C GLY A 61 18.66 0.95 9.90
N SER A 62 18.91 1.39 8.66
CA SER A 62 19.18 2.79 8.27
C SER A 62 20.47 3.40 8.80
N TRP A 63 21.34 2.63 9.42
CA TRP A 63 22.72 3.05 9.67
C TRP A 63 23.57 2.94 8.40
N HIS A 64 24.64 3.71 8.31
CA HIS A 64 25.61 3.54 7.24
C HIS A 64 26.71 2.54 7.67
N LEU A 65 26.55 1.27 7.26
CA LEU A 65 27.46 0.16 7.55
C LEU A 65 28.35 -0.19 6.34
N GLY A 66 27.82 0.05 5.14
CA GLY A 66 28.46 -0.32 3.87
C GLY A 66 29.73 0.46 3.52
N PRO A 67 30.33 0.17 2.34
CA PRO A 67 29.77 -0.67 1.26
C PRO A 67 29.95 -2.18 1.45
N GLN A 68 30.85 -2.64 2.31
CA GLN A 68 31.14 -4.07 2.51
C GLN A 68 30.21 -4.71 3.54
N PHE A 69 30.02 -6.02 3.42
CA PHE A 69 29.29 -6.80 4.41
C PHE A 69 30.01 -6.78 5.77
N PRO A 70 29.31 -6.53 6.90
CA PRO A 70 29.92 -6.40 8.22
C PRO A 70 30.42 -7.77 8.76
N VAL A 71 31.68 -8.09 8.51
CA VAL A 71 32.27 -9.40 8.84
C VAL A 71 32.28 -9.69 10.35
N TRP A 72 32.31 -8.65 11.20
CA TRP A 72 32.27 -8.77 12.66
C TRP A 72 30.99 -9.48 13.18
N LEU A 73 29.89 -9.49 12.39
CA LEU A 73 28.68 -10.27 12.72
C LEU A 73 28.98 -11.75 12.96
N GLN A 74 30.02 -12.30 12.30
CA GLN A 74 30.42 -13.71 12.47
C GLN A 74 30.80 -14.08 13.92
N SER A 75 31.17 -13.09 14.74
CA SER A 75 31.53 -13.30 16.15
C SER A 75 30.32 -13.44 17.07
N LEU A 76 29.11 -13.03 16.63
CA LEU A 76 27.88 -13.00 17.43
C LEU A 76 27.13 -14.33 17.33
N LYS A 77 27.51 -15.31 18.17
CA LYS A 77 27.03 -16.70 18.09
C LYS A 77 25.63 -16.92 18.69
N GLU A 78 25.20 -16.03 19.58
CA GLU A 78 23.93 -16.15 20.32
C GLU A 78 22.80 -15.34 19.68
N ILE A 79 23.08 -14.67 18.56
CA ILE A 79 22.13 -13.74 17.94
C ILE A 79 20.94 -14.49 17.32
N SER A 80 19.72 -14.05 17.64
CA SER A 80 18.46 -14.56 17.10
C SER A 80 17.81 -13.65 16.08
N GLU A 81 18.11 -12.34 16.12
CA GLU A 81 17.53 -11.33 15.26
C GLU A 81 18.57 -10.32 14.77
N VAL A 82 18.63 -10.12 13.43
CA VAL A 82 19.50 -9.15 12.76
C VAL A 82 18.70 -8.29 11.81
N ASP A 83 18.73 -6.98 12.03
CA ASP A 83 18.28 -5.97 11.09
C ASP A 83 19.45 -5.06 10.71
N ILE A 84 19.85 -5.15 9.44
CA ILE A 84 20.81 -4.26 8.78
C ILE A 84 20.21 -3.73 7.47
N SER A 85 18.91 -3.51 7.49
CA SER A 85 18.16 -2.95 6.37
C SER A 85 18.61 -1.51 6.06
N ASN A 86 18.53 -1.10 4.81
CA ASN A 86 18.88 0.26 4.36
C ASN A 86 20.25 0.76 4.85
N ALA A 87 21.23 -0.14 4.95
CA ALA A 87 22.53 0.14 5.54
C ALA A 87 23.63 0.52 4.54
N GLY A 88 23.26 0.70 3.26
CA GLY A 88 24.18 1.08 2.20
C GLY A 88 25.21 0.01 1.82
N ILE A 89 24.89 -1.26 2.08
CA ILE A 89 25.76 -2.40 1.79
C ILE A 89 25.63 -2.75 0.31
N LYS A 90 26.80 -2.87 -0.36
CA LYS A 90 26.93 -3.26 -1.76
C LYS A 90 27.90 -4.41 -1.89
N ASP A 91 27.43 -5.61 -1.69
CA ASP A 91 28.26 -6.81 -1.62
C ASP A 91 27.42 -8.06 -1.96
N GLU A 92 28.06 -9.22 -1.99
CA GLU A 92 27.37 -10.50 -1.91
C GLU A 92 27.29 -10.96 -0.44
N ILE A 93 26.21 -11.67 -0.08
CA ILE A 93 26.11 -12.23 1.27
C ILE A 93 27.08 -13.39 1.41
N PRO A 94 28.03 -13.33 2.36
CA PRO A 94 28.98 -14.40 2.56
C PRO A 94 28.30 -15.72 2.96
N THR A 95 28.77 -16.85 2.46
CA THR A 95 28.18 -18.17 2.73
C THR A 95 28.12 -18.53 4.23
N TRP A 96 29.06 -18.05 5.01
CA TRP A 96 29.10 -18.28 6.47
C TRP A 96 27.90 -17.61 7.19
N PHE A 97 27.32 -16.55 6.63
CA PHE A 97 26.24 -15.79 7.27
C PHE A 97 24.99 -16.65 7.54
N TRP A 98 24.72 -17.60 6.68
CA TRP A 98 23.55 -18.47 6.81
C TRP A 98 23.67 -19.54 7.91
N ASN A 99 24.88 -19.70 8.47
CA ASN A 99 25.19 -20.73 9.46
C ASN A 99 26.01 -20.20 10.63
N PHE A 100 26.13 -18.87 10.81
CA PHE A 100 27.03 -18.32 11.85
C PHE A 100 26.42 -18.37 13.26
N SER A 101 25.10 -18.40 13.38
CA SER A 101 24.35 -18.58 14.61
C SER A 101 23.35 -19.73 14.45
N SER A 102 23.29 -20.61 15.44
CA SER A 102 22.30 -21.69 15.48
C SER A 102 20.92 -21.24 15.94
N GLN A 103 20.80 -20.00 16.41
CA GLN A 103 19.53 -19.46 16.95
C GLN A 103 18.88 -18.42 16.03
N ILE A 104 19.54 -18.07 14.91
CA ILE A 104 19.06 -17.00 14.05
C ILE A 104 17.68 -17.35 13.44
N SER A 105 16.70 -16.51 13.71
CA SER A 105 15.31 -16.72 13.33
C SER A 105 14.70 -15.56 12.56
N VAL A 106 15.22 -14.34 12.73
CA VAL A 106 14.75 -13.13 12.06
C VAL A 106 15.90 -12.42 11.38
N ILE A 107 15.79 -12.21 10.08
CA ILE A 107 16.82 -11.57 9.26
C ILE A 107 16.16 -10.53 8.38
N ASP A 108 16.55 -9.26 8.54
CA ASP A 108 16.20 -8.18 7.64
C ASP A 108 17.46 -7.59 6.99
N LEU A 109 17.59 -7.80 5.68
CA LEU A 109 18.65 -7.29 4.81
C LEU A 109 18.08 -6.38 3.72
N SER A 110 16.84 -5.97 3.84
CA SER A 110 16.12 -5.22 2.82
C SER A 110 16.76 -3.85 2.52
N HIS A 111 16.38 -3.26 1.40
CA HIS A 111 16.82 -1.91 1.02
C HIS A 111 18.34 -1.71 0.98
N ASN A 112 19.08 -2.72 0.52
CA ASN A 112 20.50 -2.64 0.30
C ASN A 112 20.84 -2.80 -1.20
N GLN A 113 22.10 -3.06 -1.51
CA GLN A 113 22.57 -3.36 -2.87
C GLN A 113 23.18 -4.75 -2.93
N PHE A 114 22.63 -5.72 -2.19
CA PHE A 114 23.07 -7.10 -2.27
C PHE A 114 22.83 -7.68 -3.66
N SER A 115 23.80 -8.44 -4.16
CA SER A 115 23.78 -9.04 -5.49
C SER A 115 24.10 -10.54 -5.45
N GLY A 116 24.06 -11.18 -6.61
CA GLY A 116 24.28 -12.60 -6.75
C GLY A 116 23.00 -13.44 -6.66
N PRO A 117 23.12 -14.77 -6.70
CA PRO A 117 21.99 -15.67 -6.58
C PRO A 117 21.52 -15.80 -5.13
N LEU A 118 20.24 -16.14 -4.96
CA LEU A 118 19.74 -16.51 -3.63
C LEU A 118 20.48 -17.75 -3.11
N PRO A 119 20.89 -17.77 -1.84
CA PRO A 119 21.61 -18.88 -1.26
C PRO A 119 20.71 -20.09 -1.04
N GLN A 120 21.30 -21.25 -0.90
CA GLN A 120 20.62 -22.39 -0.29
C GLN A 120 20.62 -22.20 1.22
N ILE A 121 19.45 -22.07 1.85
CA ILE A 121 19.33 -21.93 3.29
C ILE A 121 19.28 -23.33 3.91
N SER A 122 20.30 -23.69 4.66
CA SER A 122 20.38 -24.96 5.39
C SER A 122 19.74 -24.88 6.78
N SER A 123 19.54 -23.66 7.31
CA SER A 123 18.94 -23.46 8.63
C SER A 123 17.43 -23.60 8.56
N SER A 124 16.89 -24.58 9.31
CA SER A 124 15.45 -24.78 9.46
C SER A 124 14.77 -23.73 10.35
N ASP A 125 15.54 -22.94 11.11
CA ASP A 125 15.06 -22.14 12.23
C ASP A 125 14.68 -20.71 11.85
N ILE A 126 15.07 -20.26 10.64
CA ILE A 126 14.67 -18.95 10.13
C ILE A 126 13.16 -18.91 9.95
N THR A 127 12.53 -18.02 10.70
CA THR A 127 11.07 -17.80 10.66
C THR A 127 10.68 -16.61 9.79
N HIS A 128 11.53 -15.60 9.70
CA HIS A 128 11.29 -14.38 8.96
C HIS A 128 12.54 -13.96 8.21
N LEU A 129 12.39 -13.77 6.91
CA LEU A 129 13.48 -13.37 6.03
C LEU A 129 13.01 -12.27 5.09
N ASP A 130 13.63 -11.10 5.21
CA ASP A 130 13.43 -10.01 4.27
C ASP A 130 14.71 -9.73 3.46
N LEU A 131 14.64 -9.97 2.17
CA LEU A 131 15.67 -9.69 1.16
C LEU A 131 15.16 -8.68 0.12
N SER A 132 14.05 -8.01 0.37
CA SER A 132 13.41 -7.13 -0.57
C SER A 132 14.28 -5.90 -0.91
N ASN A 133 13.99 -5.27 -2.05
CA ASN A 133 14.69 -4.05 -2.49
C ASN A 133 16.22 -4.22 -2.53
N ASN A 134 16.66 -5.23 -3.29
CA ASN A 134 18.07 -5.55 -3.51
C ASN A 134 18.31 -5.87 -5.00
N PHE A 135 19.45 -6.42 -5.35
CA PHE A 135 19.83 -6.83 -6.71
C PHE A 135 20.08 -8.35 -6.84
N PHE A 136 19.41 -9.16 -5.99
CA PHE A 136 19.48 -10.61 -6.14
C PHE A 136 18.95 -11.04 -7.52
N SER A 137 19.57 -12.06 -8.11
CA SER A 137 19.27 -12.51 -9.46
C SER A 137 19.30 -14.05 -9.55
N GLY A 138 18.88 -14.58 -10.69
CA GLY A 138 18.81 -16.02 -10.93
C GLY A 138 17.45 -16.61 -10.62
N ASP A 139 17.40 -17.95 -10.57
CA ASP A 139 16.15 -18.70 -10.36
C ASP A 139 15.88 -19.02 -8.88
N LEU A 140 14.65 -19.40 -8.61
CA LEU A 140 14.17 -19.70 -7.25
C LEU A 140 14.33 -21.17 -6.85
N ILE A 141 14.77 -22.06 -7.78
CA ILE A 141 14.65 -23.50 -7.55
C ILE A 141 15.48 -23.98 -6.37
N ARG A 142 16.73 -23.52 -6.28
CA ARG A 142 17.64 -23.92 -5.19
C ARG A 142 17.21 -23.36 -3.83
N PHE A 143 16.58 -22.22 -3.85
CA PHE A 143 16.12 -21.54 -2.63
C PHE A 143 14.80 -22.12 -2.10
N LEU A 144 13.83 -22.35 -2.98
CA LEU A 144 12.48 -22.80 -2.58
C LEU A 144 12.32 -24.31 -2.51
N CYS A 145 13.20 -25.09 -3.16
CA CYS A 145 13.13 -26.55 -3.20
C CYS A 145 14.29 -27.18 -2.40
N PRO A 146 14.18 -27.28 -1.09
CA PRO A 146 15.21 -27.94 -0.29
C PRO A 146 15.31 -29.42 -0.66
N PRO A 147 16.50 -30.05 -0.51
CA PRO A 147 16.67 -31.49 -0.68
C PRO A 147 15.71 -32.29 0.23
N GLN A 148 15.25 -33.46 -0.25
CA GLN A 148 14.24 -34.28 0.42
C GLN A 148 14.56 -34.72 1.85
N ASN A 149 15.82 -34.62 2.28
CA ASN A 149 16.30 -35.07 3.59
C ASN A 149 16.54 -33.92 4.58
N GLU A 150 16.24 -32.69 4.22
CA GLU A 150 16.43 -31.53 5.12
C GLU A 150 15.20 -31.33 6.02
N SER A 151 15.43 -30.71 7.18
CA SER A 151 14.42 -30.41 8.17
C SER A 151 13.33 -29.50 7.59
N ARG A 152 12.09 -29.62 8.09
CA ARG A 152 10.99 -28.73 7.72
C ARG A 152 11.35 -27.27 8.02
N SER A 153 11.14 -26.40 7.07
CA SER A 153 11.36 -24.97 7.27
C SER A 153 10.37 -24.39 8.29
N MET A 154 10.86 -23.63 9.25
CA MET A 154 10.03 -22.87 10.19
C MET A 154 9.56 -21.54 9.64
N MET A 155 9.90 -21.22 8.38
CA MET A 155 9.59 -19.97 7.70
C MET A 155 8.11 -19.61 7.78
N LYS A 156 7.84 -18.41 8.26
CA LYS A 156 6.50 -17.80 8.34
C LYS A 156 6.35 -16.66 7.34
N SER A 157 7.42 -15.91 7.11
CA SER A 157 7.42 -14.76 6.22
C SER A 157 8.67 -14.73 5.35
N LEU A 158 8.46 -14.59 4.04
CA LEU A 158 9.50 -14.50 3.03
C LEU A 158 9.21 -13.33 2.10
N HIS A 159 10.07 -12.32 2.13
CA HIS A 159 10.00 -11.14 1.27
C HIS A 159 11.19 -11.12 0.30
N LEU A 160 10.86 -11.20 -0.99
CA LEU A 160 11.80 -11.16 -2.12
C LEU A 160 11.46 -10.04 -3.11
N ARG A 161 10.57 -9.13 -2.74
CA ARG A 161 10.07 -8.04 -3.58
C ARG A 161 11.22 -7.16 -4.10
N ARG A 162 11.07 -6.60 -5.30
CA ARG A 162 12.03 -5.66 -5.92
C ARG A 162 13.44 -6.20 -5.97
N ASN A 163 13.61 -7.26 -6.78
CA ASN A 163 14.90 -7.86 -7.09
C ASN A 163 15.00 -8.16 -8.59
N GLY A 164 16.09 -8.79 -9.01
CA GLY A 164 16.30 -9.26 -10.37
C GLY A 164 16.01 -10.76 -10.56
N LEU A 165 15.17 -11.35 -9.71
CA LEU A 165 14.84 -12.78 -9.74
C LEU A 165 14.09 -13.14 -11.01
N SER A 166 14.39 -14.29 -11.60
CA SER A 166 13.87 -14.70 -12.90
C SER A 166 13.56 -16.20 -12.93
N GLY A 167 13.08 -16.68 -14.07
CA GLY A 167 12.68 -18.08 -14.21
C GLY A 167 11.28 -18.34 -13.69
N GLN A 168 10.96 -19.61 -13.41
CA GLN A 168 9.63 -20.04 -13.00
C GLN A 168 9.55 -20.21 -11.47
N ILE A 169 8.36 -20.02 -10.92
CA ILE A 169 8.07 -20.45 -9.55
C ILE A 169 8.04 -22.00 -9.58
N PRO A 170 8.90 -22.68 -8.82
CA PRO A 170 9.02 -24.13 -8.92
C PRO A 170 7.81 -24.85 -8.30
N ASP A 171 7.41 -25.99 -8.88
CA ASP A 171 6.29 -26.82 -8.40
C ASP A 171 6.72 -27.80 -7.28
N CYS A 172 7.46 -27.30 -6.29
CA CYS A 172 7.95 -28.05 -5.13
C CYS A 172 7.45 -27.49 -3.79
N LEU A 173 6.68 -26.40 -3.84
CA LEU A 173 6.12 -25.79 -2.65
C LEU A 173 5.08 -26.75 -2.04
N SER A 174 5.38 -27.28 -0.87
CA SER A 174 4.48 -28.23 -0.21
C SER A 174 4.30 -27.87 1.26
N GLY A 175 3.12 -28.19 1.81
CA GLY A 175 2.86 -28.03 3.23
C GLY A 175 3.76 -28.89 4.13
N SER A 176 4.49 -29.88 3.58
CA SER A 176 5.51 -30.61 4.31
C SER A 176 6.83 -29.84 4.42
N ASN A 177 7.17 -29.04 3.41
CA ASN A 177 8.42 -28.26 3.40
C ASN A 177 8.23 -26.86 4.01
N TRP A 178 7.06 -26.27 3.80
CA TRP A 178 6.71 -24.91 4.21
C TRP A 178 5.41 -24.85 5.05
N PRO A 179 5.30 -25.61 6.17
CA PRO A 179 4.02 -25.79 6.89
C PRO A 179 3.50 -24.51 7.53
N ASN A 180 4.38 -23.56 7.83
CA ASN A 180 4.07 -22.35 8.57
C ASN A 180 4.07 -21.09 7.71
N LEU A 181 4.32 -21.20 6.39
CA LEU A 181 4.47 -20.04 5.51
C LEU A 181 3.13 -19.29 5.40
N ARG A 182 3.13 -18.07 5.88
CA ARG A 182 1.97 -17.16 5.89
C ARG A 182 2.12 -16.04 4.89
N VAL A 183 3.33 -15.54 4.72
CA VAL A 183 3.64 -14.41 3.83
C VAL A 183 4.62 -14.89 2.77
N LEU A 184 4.24 -14.70 1.51
CA LEU A 184 5.10 -14.94 0.35
C LEU A 184 4.96 -13.75 -0.59
N ASP A 185 5.95 -12.85 -0.53
CA ASP A 185 6.05 -11.67 -1.39
C ASP A 185 7.20 -11.83 -2.38
N MET A 186 6.85 -11.96 -3.66
CA MET A 186 7.81 -12.05 -4.78
C MET A 186 7.51 -10.97 -5.83
N ALA A 187 6.85 -9.90 -5.44
CA ALA A 187 6.45 -8.84 -6.34
C ALA A 187 7.65 -8.10 -6.96
N GLU A 188 7.40 -7.40 -8.05
CA GLU A 188 8.38 -6.55 -8.74
C GLU A 188 9.71 -7.27 -9.04
N ASN A 189 9.61 -8.42 -9.73
CA ASN A 189 10.72 -9.22 -10.21
C ASN A 189 10.62 -9.50 -11.73
N SER A 190 11.38 -10.45 -12.25
CA SER A 190 11.29 -10.92 -13.64
C SER A 190 10.84 -12.37 -13.74
N LEU A 191 10.00 -12.82 -12.79
CA LEU A 191 9.48 -14.19 -12.76
C LEU A 191 8.54 -14.43 -13.95
N SER A 192 8.57 -15.63 -14.51
CA SER A 192 7.79 -16.02 -15.68
C SER A 192 7.15 -17.40 -15.50
N GLY A 193 6.38 -17.84 -16.47
CA GLY A 193 5.69 -19.13 -16.36
C GLY A 193 4.34 -19.02 -15.66
N ARG A 194 3.88 -20.12 -15.10
CA ARG A 194 2.57 -20.23 -14.43
C ARG A 194 2.73 -20.32 -12.92
N ILE A 195 1.71 -19.93 -12.17
CA ILE A 195 1.63 -20.26 -10.74
C ILE A 195 1.53 -21.79 -10.62
N PRO A 196 2.44 -22.45 -9.89
CA PRO A 196 2.43 -23.90 -9.74
C PRO A 196 1.25 -24.39 -8.91
N LYS A 197 0.79 -25.63 -9.16
CA LYS A 197 -0.31 -26.21 -8.41
C LYS A 197 0.03 -26.46 -6.93
N SER A 198 1.30 -26.65 -6.64
CA SER A 198 1.80 -26.86 -5.27
C SER A 198 1.54 -25.68 -4.34
N ILE A 199 1.29 -24.47 -4.85
CA ILE A 199 0.92 -23.31 -4.02
C ILE A 199 -0.30 -23.61 -3.14
N GLY A 200 -1.27 -24.37 -3.65
CA GLY A 200 -2.46 -24.78 -2.92
C GLY A 200 -2.21 -25.78 -1.78
N LEU A 201 -0.97 -26.18 -1.55
CA LEU A 201 -0.57 -26.99 -0.38
C LEU A 201 -0.08 -26.13 0.79
N LEU A 202 0.05 -24.81 0.59
CA LEU A 202 0.44 -23.85 1.61
C LEU A 202 -0.80 -23.36 2.38
N ASN A 203 -1.40 -24.24 3.18
CA ASN A 203 -2.68 -23.98 3.84
C ASN A 203 -2.64 -22.80 4.84
N SER A 204 -1.46 -22.42 5.31
CA SER A 204 -1.25 -21.29 6.23
C SER A 204 -1.09 -19.96 5.51
N LEU A 205 -1.02 -19.95 4.16
CA LEU A 205 -0.74 -18.75 3.37
C LEU A 205 -1.87 -17.75 3.52
N SER A 206 -1.52 -16.56 4.01
CA SER A 206 -2.46 -15.44 4.24
C SER A 206 -2.16 -14.24 3.35
N PHE A 207 -0.92 -14.07 2.93
CA PHE A 207 -0.46 -12.98 2.09
C PHE A 207 0.33 -13.55 0.91
N PHE A 208 -0.18 -13.34 -0.31
CA PHE A 208 0.45 -13.80 -1.54
C PHE A 208 0.51 -12.66 -2.55
N ASP A 209 1.73 -12.23 -2.84
CA ASP A 209 1.99 -11.09 -3.73
C ASP A 209 2.96 -11.49 -4.85
N LEU A 210 2.49 -11.37 -6.09
CA LEU A 210 3.23 -11.61 -7.32
C LEU A 210 3.18 -10.41 -8.28
N ASP A 211 2.74 -9.25 -7.81
CA ASP A 211 2.59 -8.04 -8.62
C ASP A 211 3.87 -7.71 -9.40
N GLY A 212 3.73 -7.15 -10.61
CA GLY A 212 4.88 -6.65 -11.36
C GLY A 212 5.86 -7.72 -11.82
N ASN A 213 5.38 -8.81 -12.40
CA ASN A 213 6.18 -9.90 -12.97
C ASN A 213 5.81 -10.18 -14.44
N LYS A 214 6.26 -11.30 -14.98
CA LYS A 214 5.96 -11.79 -16.34
C LYS A 214 5.22 -13.14 -16.31
N LEU A 215 4.40 -13.34 -15.27
CA LEU A 215 3.64 -14.57 -15.06
C LEU A 215 2.43 -14.60 -16.00
N PHE A 216 2.04 -15.79 -16.46
CA PHE A 216 0.94 -15.95 -17.40
C PHE A 216 0.08 -17.19 -17.11
N GLY A 217 -1.00 -17.33 -17.90
CA GLY A 217 -1.96 -18.42 -17.80
C GLY A 217 -3.01 -18.16 -16.71
N ASN A 218 -3.75 -19.18 -16.32
CA ASN A 218 -4.88 -19.04 -15.40
C ASN A 218 -4.44 -19.16 -13.94
N ILE A 219 -5.22 -18.56 -13.04
CA ILE A 219 -5.09 -18.83 -11.60
C ILE A 219 -5.38 -20.32 -11.37
N PRO A 220 -4.45 -21.09 -10.79
CA PRO A 220 -4.65 -22.52 -10.60
C PRO A 220 -5.74 -22.79 -9.57
N PRO A 221 -6.68 -23.72 -9.85
CA PRO A 221 -7.77 -24.04 -8.92
C PRO A 221 -7.29 -24.47 -7.52
N SER A 222 -6.06 -24.93 -7.39
CA SER A 222 -5.49 -25.34 -6.10
C SER A 222 -5.41 -24.20 -5.08
N ILE A 223 -5.36 -22.93 -5.51
CA ILE A 223 -5.36 -21.75 -4.61
C ILE A 223 -6.62 -21.73 -3.72
N GLN A 224 -7.73 -22.33 -4.15
CA GLN A 224 -8.94 -22.47 -3.31
C GLN A 224 -8.67 -23.12 -1.95
N ASN A 225 -7.60 -23.90 -1.81
CA ASN A 225 -7.23 -24.55 -0.56
C ASN A 225 -6.51 -23.58 0.42
N CYS A 226 -6.05 -22.44 -0.05
CA CYS A 226 -5.43 -21.39 0.79
C CYS A 226 -6.53 -20.54 1.46
N THR A 227 -7.40 -21.16 2.24
CA THR A 227 -8.59 -20.52 2.84
C THR A 227 -8.27 -19.40 3.83
N SER A 228 -7.02 -19.30 4.28
CA SER A 228 -6.52 -18.23 5.15
C SER A 228 -6.08 -16.98 4.37
N LEU A 229 -6.17 -16.98 3.04
CA LEU A 229 -5.75 -15.85 2.23
C LEU A 229 -6.56 -14.61 2.57
N TRP A 230 -5.81 -13.59 2.95
CA TRP A 230 -6.25 -12.25 3.30
C TRP A 230 -5.88 -11.24 2.21
N LYS A 231 -4.70 -11.37 1.58
CA LYS A 231 -4.28 -10.62 0.40
C LYS A 231 -3.89 -11.57 -0.74
N LEU A 232 -4.46 -11.32 -1.91
CA LEU A 232 -4.04 -11.89 -3.19
C LEU A 232 -3.78 -10.76 -4.17
N ASP A 233 -2.52 -10.55 -4.51
CA ASP A 233 -2.09 -9.57 -5.50
C ASP A 233 -1.35 -10.24 -6.64
N LEU A 234 -1.96 -10.20 -7.83
CA LEU A 234 -1.44 -10.74 -9.09
C LEU A 234 -1.33 -9.63 -10.15
N GLY A 235 -1.36 -8.37 -9.74
CA GLY A 235 -1.33 -7.23 -10.64
C GLY A 235 -0.13 -7.20 -11.57
N GLU A 236 -0.19 -6.36 -12.60
CA GLU A 236 0.93 -6.06 -13.50
C GLU A 236 1.65 -7.33 -14.01
N ASN A 237 0.87 -8.28 -14.61
CA ASN A 237 1.34 -9.54 -15.14
C ASN A 237 0.68 -9.86 -16.50
N GLU A 238 0.79 -11.09 -16.97
CA GLU A 238 0.16 -11.58 -18.20
C GLU A 238 -0.88 -12.69 -17.94
N PHE A 239 -1.50 -12.72 -16.76
CA PHE A 239 -2.52 -13.71 -16.43
C PHE A 239 -3.74 -13.56 -17.32
N GLU A 240 -4.39 -14.68 -17.62
CA GLU A 240 -5.54 -14.76 -18.52
C GLU A 240 -6.64 -15.66 -17.94
N GLY A 241 -7.76 -15.77 -18.64
CA GLY A 241 -8.89 -16.61 -18.27
C GLY A 241 -9.93 -15.86 -17.44
N ASN A 242 -10.93 -16.60 -16.96
CA ASN A 242 -12.02 -16.06 -16.17
C ASN A 242 -11.66 -16.11 -14.68
N ILE A 243 -12.18 -15.15 -13.90
CA ILE A 243 -12.19 -15.31 -12.45
C ILE A 243 -13.09 -16.51 -12.12
N ALA A 244 -12.50 -17.52 -11.52
CA ALA A 244 -13.21 -18.76 -11.22
C ALA A 244 -14.30 -18.54 -10.15
N SER A 245 -15.43 -19.20 -10.32
CA SER A 245 -16.57 -19.13 -9.39
C SER A 245 -16.19 -19.53 -7.95
N TRP A 246 -15.26 -20.50 -7.80
CA TRP A 246 -14.80 -20.93 -6.47
C TRP A 246 -14.09 -19.82 -5.67
N LEU A 247 -13.63 -18.74 -6.31
CA LEU A 247 -12.87 -17.69 -5.61
C LEU A 247 -13.71 -17.06 -4.48
N GLY A 248 -14.96 -16.71 -4.73
CA GLY A 248 -15.85 -16.18 -3.72
C GLY A 248 -16.20 -17.16 -2.60
N SER A 249 -16.48 -18.43 -2.96
CA SER A 249 -16.89 -19.44 -2.00
C SER A 249 -15.75 -19.99 -1.14
N SER A 250 -14.51 -20.00 -1.65
CA SER A 250 -13.36 -20.61 -0.96
C SER A 250 -12.50 -19.59 -0.22
N LEU A 251 -12.41 -18.35 -0.71
CA LEU A 251 -11.51 -17.31 -0.18
C LEU A 251 -12.29 -16.19 0.54
N SER A 252 -13.29 -16.54 1.34
CA SER A 252 -14.17 -15.57 2.04
C SER A 252 -13.42 -14.65 3.02
N SER A 253 -12.22 -15.02 3.45
CA SER A 253 -11.34 -14.20 4.31
C SER A 253 -10.60 -13.09 3.55
N LEU A 254 -10.75 -13.03 2.21
CA LEU A 254 -9.98 -12.11 1.38
C LEU A 254 -10.41 -10.65 1.63
N VAL A 255 -9.44 -9.83 2.01
CA VAL A 255 -9.60 -8.38 2.24
C VAL A 255 -9.10 -7.57 1.05
N VAL A 256 -8.02 -8.03 0.40
CA VAL A 256 -7.42 -7.40 -0.77
C VAL A 256 -7.38 -8.38 -1.92
N LEU A 257 -8.03 -8.03 -3.03
CA LEU A 257 -7.92 -8.71 -4.32
C LEU A 257 -7.49 -7.71 -5.38
N ARG A 258 -6.26 -7.85 -5.87
CA ARG A 258 -5.72 -7.02 -6.93
C ARG A 258 -5.29 -7.89 -8.11
N LEU A 259 -5.96 -7.69 -9.25
CA LEU A 259 -5.73 -8.38 -10.53
C LEU A 259 -5.48 -7.38 -11.66
N ARG A 260 -5.24 -6.12 -11.33
CA ARG A 260 -5.00 -5.01 -12.26
C ARG A 260 -3.98 -5.36 -13.34
N SER A 261 -4.14 -4.77 -14.53
CA SER A 261 -3.16 -4.84 -15.64
C SER A 261 -2.77 -6.27 -15.99
N ASN A 262 -3.76 -7.05 -16.39
CA ASN A 262 -3.64 -8.42 -16.86
C ASN A 262 -4.49 -8.65 -18.13
N LYS A 263 -4.66 -9.89 -18.53
CA LYS A 263 -5.48 -10.32 -19.68
C LYS A 263 -6.74 -11.09 -19.24
N PHE A 264 -7.20 -10.92 -17.99
CA PHE A 264 -8.41 -11.56 -17.51
C PHE A 264 -9.62 -11.13 -18.34
N HIS A 265 -10.54 -12.05 -18.56
CA HIS A 265 -11.73 -11.83 -19.39
C HIS A 265 -12.95 -12.57 -18.84
N GLY A 266 -14.09 -12.45 -19.53
CA GLY A 266 -15.35 -13.07 -19.12
C GLY A 266 -16.13 -12.20 -18.15
N GLU A 267 -17.22 -12.72 -17.62
CA GLU A 267 -18.12 -12.02 -16.72
C GLU A 267 -17.73 -12.26 -15.25
N LEU A 268 -18.04 -11.31 -14.38
CA LEU A 268 -17.95 -11.51 -12.93
C LEU A 268 -19.11 -12.42 -12.49
N SER A 269 -18.76 -13.66 -12.05
CA SER A 269 -19.75 -14.57 -11.50
C SER A 269 -20.42 -14.00 -10.24
N PRO A 270 -21.73 -14.23 -10.03
CA PRO A 270 -22.40 -13.90 -8.75
C PRO A 270 -21.71 -14.49 -7.51
N ASP A 271 -20.98 -15.60 -7.64
CA ASP A 271 -20.21 -16.19 -6.54
C ASP A 271 -19.16 -15.24 -5.97
N PHE A 272 -18.67 -14.28 -6.78
CA PHE A 272 -17.78 -13.21 -6.35
C PHE A 272 -18.34 -12.42 -5.15
N CYS A 273 -19.65 -12.27 -5.08
CA CYS A 273 -20.32 -11.55 -3.99
C CYS A 273 -20.26 -12.26 -2.61
N HIS A 274 -19.68 -13.47 -2.53
CA HIS A 274 -19.41 -14.13 -1.25
C HIS A 274 -18.11 -13.66 -0.58
N LEU A 275 -17.34 -12.77 -1.22
CA LEU A 275 -16.17 -12.14 -0.62
C LEU A 275 -16.56 -11.07 0.41
N THR A 276 -17.24 -11.48 1.46
CA THR A 276 -17.84 -10.58 2.47
C THR A 276 -16.82 -9.74 3.23
N SER A 277 -15.58 -10.20 3.35
CA SER A 277 -14.47 -9.49 4.01
C SER A 277 -13.77 -8.47 3.11
N LEU A 278 -14.10 -8.45 1.80
CA LEU A 278 -13.37 -7.65 0.81
C LEU A 278 -13.51 -6.15 1.06
N ARG A 279 -12.39 -5.45 1.07
CA ARG A 279 -12.29 -4.00 1.23
C ARG A 279 -11.61 -3.32 0.04
N ILE A 280 -10.66 -4.00 -0.58
CA ILE A 280 -9.93 -3.49 -1.75
C ILE A 280 -10.13 -4.46 -2.89
N LEU A 281 -10.81 -4.00 -3.94
CA LEU A 281 -10.98 -4.68 -5.21
C LEU A 281 -10.35 -3.84 -6.30
N ASP A 282 -9.35 -4.38 -7.00
CA ASP A 282 -8.76 -3.75 -8.17
C ASP A 282 -8.69 -4.75 -9.33
N LEU A 283 -9.60 -4.60 -10.28
CA LEU A 283 -9.67 -5.37 -11.54
C LEU A 283 -9.36 -4.49 -12.76
N ALA A 284 -8.80 -3.32 -12.56
CA ALA A 284 -8.57 -2.35 -13.62
C ALA A 284 -7.65 -2.88 -14.73
N ASN A 285 -7.74 -2.31 -15.92
CA ASN A 285 -6.90 -2.65 -17.07
C ASN A 285 -6.93 -4.15 -17.41
N ASN A 286 -8.11 -4.70 -17.67
CA ASN A 286 -8.34 -6.08 -18.08
C ASN A 286 -9.34 -6.15 -19.24
N ASN A 287 -9.81 -7.34 -19.59
CA ASN A 287 -10.78 -7.57 -20.65
C ASN A 287 -12.12 -8.10 -20.13
N PHE A 288 -12.52 -7.76 -18.90
CA PHE A 288 -13.79 -8.19 -18.35
C PHE A 288 -14.96 -7.64 -19.16
N ILE A 289 -16.04 -8.44 -19.28
CA ILE A 289 -17.26 -8.15 -20.01
C ILE A 289 -18.49 -8.37 -19.10
N GLY A 290 -19.68 -8.17 -19.64
CA GLY A 290 -20.94 -8.37 -18.92
C GLY A 290 -21.29 -7.19 -18.03
N THR A 291 -22.16 -7.41 -17.07
CA THR A 291 -22.67 -6.36 -16.18
C THR A 291 -22.03 -6.44 -14.79
N ILE A 292 -22.03 -5.31 -14.08
CA ILE A 292 -21.67 -5.31 -12.66
C ILE A 292 -22.75 -6.10 -11.91
N PRO A 293 -22.37 -7.15 -11.13
CA PRO A 293 -23.36 -8.00 -10.46
C PRO A 293 -24.21 -7.24 -9.44
N LYS A 294 -25.52 -7.44 -9.43
CA LYS A 294 -26.42 -6.80 -8.47
C LYS A 294 -26.19 -7.24 -7.02
N CYS A 295 -25.66 -8.46 -6.81
CA CYS A 295 -25.35 -8.97 -5.49
C CYS A 295 -24.17 -8.27 -4.77
N ILE A 296 -23.63 -7.22 -5.36
CA ILE A 296 -22.46 -6.50 -4.83
C ILE A 296 -22.69 -5.93 -3.42
N ASN A 297 -23.94 -5.70 -3.04
CA ASN A 297 -24.34 -5.33 -1.68
C ASN A 297 -24.02 -6.40 -0.62
N ASN A 298 -23.66 -7.62 -1.02
CA ASN A 298 -23.19 -8.66 -0.11
C ASN A 298 -21.73 -8.49 0.32
N LEU A 299 -20.99 -7.56 -0.26
CA LEU A 299 -19.64 -7.18 0.18
C LEU A 299 -19.74 -6.38 1.49
N THR A 300 -20.11 -7.06 2.57
CA THR A 300 -20.53 -6.44 3.84
C THR A 300 -19.49 -5.53 4.46
N SER A 301 -18.19 -5.81 4.29
CA SER A 301 -17.10 -4.94 4.78
C SER A 301 -16.99 -3.61 4.04
N MET A 302 -17.65 -3.47 2.87
CA MET A 302 -17.80 -2.20 2.15
C MET A 302 -19.15 -1.50 2.46
N VAL A 303 -20.11 -2.23 3.03
CA VAL A 303 -21.44 -1.70 3.40
C VAL A 303 -21.41 -1.07 4.78
N GLU A 304 -20.84 -1.76 5.75
CA GLU A 304 -20.82 -1.35 7.16
C GLU A 304 -19.41 -1.43 7.75
N GLN A 305 -19.09 -0.51 8.66
CA GLN A 305 -17.81 -0.53 9.33
C GLN A 305 -17.68 -1.78 10.23
N SER A 306 -16.86 -2.71 9.79
CA SER A 306 -16.60 -3.92 10.56
C SER A 306 -15.76 -3.62 11.81
N LYS A 307 -16.32 -3.88 13.00
CA LYS A 307 -15.61 -3.74 14.29
C LYS A 307 -14.57 -4.85 14.53
N ILE A 308 -14.47 -5.82 13.63
CA ILE A 308 -13.78 -7.10 13.87
C ILE A 308 -12.30 -7.04 13.52
N LEU A 309 -11.90 -6.24 12.53
CA LEU A 309 -10.55 -6.29 11.96
C LEU A 309 -9.40 -5.84 12.89
N ILE A 310 -9.67 -4.96 13.84
CA ILE A 310 -8.62 -4.47 14.77
C ILE A 310 -8.20 -5.55 15.80
N ARG A 311 -9.07 -6.53 16.10
CA ARG A 311 -8.76 -7.60 17.06
C ARG A 311 -8.03 -8.80 16.44
N GLU A 312 -8.17 -9.02 15.14
CA GLU A 312 -7.58 -10.16 14.42
C GLU A 312 -6.22 -9.82 13.77
N ILE A 313 -5.94 -8.54 13.54
CA ILE A 313 -4.60 -8.10 13.17
C ILE A 313 -3.78 -8.12 14.46
N ASP A 314 -2.94 -9.14 14.59
CA ASP A 314 -1.95 -9.24 15.66
C ASP A 314 -0.98 -8.04 15.53
N LEU A 315 -1.28 -6.96 16.25
CA LEU A 315 -0.57 -5.68 16.17
C LEU A 315 0.92 -5.81 16.51
N GLU A 316 1.31 -6.84 17.28
CA GLU A 316 2.73 -7.15 17.50
C GLU A 316 3.38 -7.71 16.24
N ARG A 317 2.62 -8.38 15.38
CA ARG A 317 3.11 -8.93 14.10
C ARG A 317 3.17 -7.88 13.00
N VAL A 318 2.23 -6.92 12.98
CA VAL A 318 2.19 -5.82 11.98
C VAL A 318 3.39 -4.87 12.14
N LYS A 319 3.96 -4.74 13.33
CA LYS A 319 5.18 -3.94 13.55
C LYS A 319 6.45 -4.58 13.00
N LEU A 320 6.46 -5.89 12.81
CA LEU A 320 7.64 -6.63 12.33
C LEU A 320 7.72 -6.72 10.80
N TYR A 321 6.61 -6.47 10.09
CA TYR A 321 6.56 -6.64 8.63
C TYR A 321 5.81 -5.49 7.98
N GLU A 322 6.47 -4.83 7.03
CA GLU A 322 5.90 -3.78 6.17
C GLU A 322 4.97 -4.38 5.10
N GLU A 323 4.02 -5.22 5.49
CA GLU A 323 2.99 -5.71 4.57
C GLU A 323 2.22 -4.53 4.00
N SER A 324 2.28 -4.34 2.70
CA SER A 324 1.66 -3.22 2.03
C SER A 324 0.81 -3.65 0.83
N ALA A 325 -0.10 -2.80 0.41
CA ALA A 325 -0.76 -2.92 -0.88
C ALA A 325 -0.82 -1.57 -1.57
N VAL A 326 -0.75 -1.61 -2.88
CA VAL A 326 -0.96 -0.43 -3.72
C VAL A 326 -2.45 -0.27 -3.97
N VAL A 327 -2.98 0.92 -3.72
CA VAL A 327 -4.38 1.28 -3.99
C VAL A 327 -4.41 2.50 -4.89
N THR A 328 -5.12 2.38 -6.00
CA THR A 328 -5.35 3.51 -6.89
C THR A 328 -6.52 4.34 -6.37
N THR A 329 -6.27 5.59 -6.02
CA THR A 329 -7.30 6.54 -5.60
C THR A 329 -6.95 7.94 -6.08
N LYS A 330 -7.97 8.77 -6.37
CA LYS A 330 -7.78 10.14 -6.86
C LYS A 330 -6.87 10.22 -8.10
N GLY A 331 -6.93 9.18 -8.96
CA GLY A 331 -6.11 9.09 -10.17
C GLY A 331 -4.63 8.80 -9.96
N GLN A 332 -4.21 8.45 -8.75
CA GLN A 332 -2.83 8.13 -8.39
C GLN A 332 -2.75 6.83 -7.59
N GLU A 333 -1.59 6.19 -7.63
CA GLU A 333 -1.30 5.00 -6.84
C GLU A 333 -0.61 5.39 -5.52
N TYR A 334 -1.11 4.82 -4.43
CA TYR A 334 -0.57 5.01 -3.09
C TYR A 334 -0.28 3.65 -2.46
N GLN A 335 0.89 3.51 -1.87
CA GLN A 335 1.22 2.34 -1.08
C GLN A 335 0.73 2.55 0.36
N TYR A 336 -0.07 1.62 0.86
CA TYR A 336 -0.59 1.63 2.22
C TYR A 336 -0.11 0.40 2.97
N PHE A 337 0.23 0.58 4.23
CA PHE A 337 0.60 -0.54 5.12
C PHE A 337 -0.63 -1.26 5.65
N ALA A 338 -0.47 -2.54 6.01
CA ALA A 338 -1.56 -3.44 6.40
C ALA A 338 -2.49 -2.87 7.48
N ILE A 339 -1.96 -2.14 8.45
CA ILE A 339 -2.76 -1.50 9.50
C ILE A 339 -3.79 -0.50 8.96
N ILE A 340 -3.51 0.11 7.82
CA ILE A 340 -4.35 1.13 7.19
C ILE A 340 -5.46 0.48 6.33
N PHE A 341 -5.30 -0.78 5.89
CA PHE A 341 -6.32 -1.48 5.08
C PHE A 341 -7.67 -1.61 5.79
N VAL A 342 -7.65 -1.56 7.13
CA VAL A 342 -8.88 -1.52 7.93
C VAL A 342 -9.69 -0.24 7.69
N LEU A 343 -9.02 0.82 7.24
CA LEU A 343 -9.62 2.15 7.05
C LEU A 343 -9.88 2.48 5.58
N ILE A 344 -9.29 1.73 4.65
CA ILE A 344 -9.40 2.00 3.21
C ILE A 344 -10.37 1.02 2.58
N THR A 345 -11.25 1.53 1.74
CA THR A 345 -12.14 0.75 0.90
C THR A 345 -12.08 1.31 -0.52
N SER A 346 -11.75 0.44 -1.46
CA SER A 346 -11.60 0.80 -2.88
C SER A 346 -12.25 -0.22 -3.79
N PHE A 347 -12.91 0.27 -4.84
CA PHE A 347 -13.56 -0.53 -5.86
C PHE A 347 -13.19 0.03 -7.23
N ASP A 348 -12.24 -0.63 -7.90
CA ASP A 348 -11.73 -0.23 -9.21
C ASP A 348 -11.99 -1.30 -10.28
N LEU A 349 -12.86 -0.99 -11.22
CA LEU A 349 -13.15 -1.79 -12.43
C LEU A 349 -12.73 -1.05 -13.70
N SER A 350 -11.92 0.00 -13.61
CA SER A 350 -11.61 0.87 -14.73
C SER A 350 -10.93 0.16 -15.90
N ASN A 351 -11.06 0.73 -17.08
CA ASN A 351 -10.43 0.24 -18.31
C ASN A 351 -10.72 -1.26 -18.57
N ASN A 352 -12.00 -1.58 -18.64
CA ASN A 352 -12.53 -2.89 -18.99
C ASN A 352 -13.61 -2.78 -20.07
N ASN A 353 -14.39 -3.83 -20.28
CA ASN A 353 -15.50 -3.84 -21.23
C ASN A 353 -16.86 -4.07 -20.55
N PHE A 354 -17.04 -3.64 -19.30
CA PHE A 354 -18.31 -3.74 -18.61
C PHE A 354 -19.38 -2.93 -19.33
N LEU A 355 -20.59 -3.47 -19.40
CA LEU A 355 -21.75 -2.91 -20.10
C LEU A 355 -22.98 -2.87 -19.18
N GLY A 356 -24.07 -2.29 -19.68
CA GLY A 356 -25.30 -2.14 -18.92
C GLY A 356 -25.25 -0.96 -17.94
N GLU A 357 -26.18 -0.91 -17.01
CA GLU A 357 -26.33 0.18 -16.07
C GLU A 357 -25.48 0.00 -14.82
N ILE A 358 -25.13 1.09 -14.16
CA ILE A 358 -24.57 1.04 -12.79
C ILE A 358 -25.69 0.54 -11.87
N PRO A 359 -25.56 -0.64 -11.22
CA PRO A 359 -26.63 -1.18 -10.41
C PRO A 359 -26.85 -0.31 -9.15
N MET A 360 -28.11 -0.09 -8.78
CA MET A 360 -28.43 0.71 -7.60
C MET A 360 -27.87 0.06 -6.31
N GLU A 361 -27.69 -1.25 -6.30
CA GLU A 361 -27.10 -2.00 -5.21
C GLU A 361 -25.67 -1.55 -4.91
N LEU A 362 -24.94 -1.02 -5.89
CA LEU A 362 -23.60 -0.44 -5.68
C LEU A 362 -23.65 0.74 -4.69
N THR A 363 -24.73 1.51 -4.70
CA THR A 363 -24.87 2.68 -3.83
C THR A 363 -25.11 2.35 -2.35
N THR A 364 -25.29 1.07 -2.04
CA THR A 364 -25.36 0.58 -0.65
C THR A 364 -24.01 0.39 0.01
N LEU A 365 -22.89 0.47 -0.75
CA LEU A 365 -21.54 0.36 -0.21
C LEU A 365 -21.15 1.63 0.56
N GLY A 366 -21.77 1.84 1.73
CA GLY A 366 -21.67 3.08 2.50
C GLY A 366 -20.27 3.41 3.02
N GLU A 367 -19.41 2.40 3.22
CA GLU A 367 -18.03 2.57 3.67
C GLU A 367 -17.03 2.76 2.51
N LEU A 368 -17.51 2.74 1.26
CA LEU A 368 -16.62 2.89 0.10
C LEU A 368 -16.04 4.31 0.03
N ARG A 369 -14.72 4.41 -0.07
CA ARG A 369 -13.98 5.68 -0.18
C ARG A 369 -13.54 6.00 -1.59
N SER A 370 -13.24 4.99 -2.40
CA SER A 370 -12.83 5.17 -3.80
C SER A 370 -13.64 4.28 -4.73
N LEU A 371 -14.29 4.88 -5.72
CA LEU A 371 -15.02 4.20 -6.79
C LEU A 371 -14.48 4.63 -8.14
N ASN A 372 -13.96 3.68 -8.90
CA ASN A 372 -13.47 3.92 -10.26
C ASN A 372 -14.11 2.93 -11.24
N LEU A 373 -14.99 3.42 -12.10
CA LEU A 373 -15.63 2.68 -13.19
C LEU A 373 -15.27 3.24 -14.57
N SER A 374 -14.24 4.09 -14.64
CA SER A 374 -13.88 4.80 -15.88
C SER A 374 -13.44 3.86 -17.00
N GLY A 375 -13.53 4.30 -18.24
CA GLY A 375 -13.03 3.55 -19.38
C GLY A 375 -13.77 2.22 -19.62
N ASN A 376 -15.10 2.21 -19.47
CA ASN A 376 -15.95 1.05 -19.72
C ASN A 376 -17.03 1.38 -20.78
N LYS A 377 -18.01 0.52 -20.93
CA LYS A 377 -19.15 0.68 -21.84
C LYS A 377 -20.48 0.81 -21.07
N LEU A 378 -20.44 1.36 -19.87
CA LEU A 378 -21.60 1.52 -19.01
C LEU A 378 -22.58 2.53 -19.61
N THR A 379 -23.89 2.24 -19.49
CA THR A 379 -25.00 3.01 -20.05
C THR A 379 -26.00 3.41 -18.94
N GLY A 380 -27.08 4.05 -19.33
CA GLY A 380 -28.13 4.49 -18.38
C GLY A 380 -27.68 5.68 -17.53
N ASN A 381 -28.38 5.90 -16.45
CA ASN A 381 -28.17 7.06 -15.58
C ASN A 381 -27.23 6.75 -14.41
N ILE A 382 -26.59 7.79 -13.87
CA ILE A 382 -25.96 7.70 -12.55
C ILE A 382 -27.10 7.49 -11.54
N PRO A 383 -27.04 6.45 -10.68
CA PRO A 383 -28.09 6.17 -9.71
C PRO A 383 -28.36 7.36 -8.77
N LYS A 384 -29.63 7.68 -8.54
CA LYS A 384 -30.03 8.79 -7.67
C LYS A 384 -29.58 8.59 -6.22
N GLU A 385 -29.39 7.36 -5.82
CA GLU A 385 -28.95 6.91 -4.49
C GLU A 385 -27.46 7.06 -4.26
N ILE A 386 -26.67 7.50 -5.26
CA ILE A 386 -25.20 7.69 -5.14
C ILE A 386 -24.82 8.57 -3.94
N GLY A 387 -25.66 9.51 -3.56
CA GLY A 387 -25.48 10.33 -2.38
C GLY A 387 -25.57 9.61 -1.04
N ASN A 388 -25.91 8.30 -1.01
CA ASN A 388 -25.90 7.48 0.19
C ASN A 388 -24.48 7.02 0.58
N MET A 389 -23.54 7.05 -0.36
CA MET A 389 -22.15 6.64 -0.16
C MET A 389 -21.36 7.74 0.57
N LYS A 390 -21.71 8.01 1.83
CA LYS A 390 -21.25 9.19 2.58
C LYS A 390 -19.73 9.25 2.82
N GLN A 391 -19.04 8.10 2.77
CA GLN A 391 -17.60 8.03 2.96
C GLN A 391 -16.80 8.24 1.67
N LEU A 392 -17.48 8.46 0.52
CA LEU A 392 -16.83 8.52 -0.77
C LEU A 392 -15.96 9.78 -0.90
N GLU A 393 -14.67 9.57 -1.13
CA GLU A 393 -13.63 10.59 -1.31
C GLU A 393 -13.24 10.77 -2.77
N SER A 394 -13.40 9.72 -3.57
CA SER A 394 -13.01 9.69 -4.98
C SER A 394 -14.05 8.96 -5.82
N ILE A 395 -14.48 9.57 -6.92
CA ILE A 395 -15.34 8.93 -7.92
C ILE A 395 -14.87 9.26 -9.33
N ASP A 396 -14.61 8.22 -10.13
CA ASP A 396 -14.33 8.35 -11.56
C ASP A 396 -15.28 7.47 -12.38
N LEU A 397 -16.18 8.11 -13.15
CA LEU A 397 -17.10 7.49 -14.08
C LEU A 397 -16.80 7.87 -15.53
N SER A 398 -15.67 8.52 -15.78
CA SER A 398 -15.31 9.06 -17.09
C SER A 398 -15.20 7.99 -18.18
N ARG A 399 -15.31 8.41 -19.43
CA ARG A 399 -15.13 7.52 -20.61
C ARG A 399 -16.07 6.31 -20.57
N ASN A 400 -17.39 6.59 -20.45
CA ASN A 400 -18.47 5.62 -20.53
C ASN A 400 -19.55 6.13 -21.48
N HIS A 401 -20.71 5.51 -21.49
CA HIS A 401 -21.90 5.96 -22.26
C HIS A 401 -23.06 6.35 -21.33
N LEU A 402 -22.73 6.86 -20.13
CA LEU A 402 -23.73 7.30 -19.15
C LEU A 402 -24.51 8.49 -19.70
N SER A 403 -25.83 8.56 -19.41
CA SER A 403 -26.74 9.55 -19.92
C SER A 403 -27.60 10.15 -18.79
N GLY A 404 -28.49 11.07 -19.17
CA GLY A 404 -29.35 11.77 -18.21
C GLY A 404 -28.63 12.84 -17.41
N GLU A 405 -29.24 13.28 -16.33
CA GLU A 405 -28.74 14.38 -15.51
C GLU A 405 -27.79 13.87 -14.40
N ILE A 406 -26.90 14.74 -13.94
CA ILE A 406 -26.12 14.49 -12.71
C ILE A 406 -27.09 14.53 -11.53
N PRO A 407 -27.22 13.45 -10.73
CA PRO A 407 -28.12 13.43 -9.59
C PRO A 407 -27.76 14.50 -8.56
N TYR A 408 -28.77 15.26 -8.10
CA TYR A 408 -28.58 16.28 -7.06
C TYR A 408 -27.96 15.69 -5.77
N SER A 409 -28.28 14.42 -5.47
CA SER A 409 -27.73 13.71 -4.30
C SER A 409 -26.21 13.61 -4.29
N LEU A 410 -25.53 13.74 -5.43
CA LEU A 410 -24.07 13.78 -5.53
C LEU A 410 -23.48 14.96 -4.75
N SER A 411 -24.22 16.08 -4.63
CA SER A 411 -23.82 17.24 -3.83
C SER A 411 -23.78 16.98 -2.32
N ASN A 412 -24.38 15.86 -1.87
CA ASN A 412 -24.40 15.46 -0.46
C ASN A 412 -23.15 14.66 -0.02
N LEU A 413 -22.19 14.43 -0.92
CA LEU A 413 -20.94 13.71 -0.64
C LEU A 413 -19.89 14.67 -0.09
N ASN A 414 -19.93 14.92 1.20
CA ASN A 414 -19.12 15.97 1.86
C ASN A 414 -17.61 15.68 1.86
N PHE A 415 -17.20 14.41 1.74
CA PHE A 415 -15.79 14.01 1.71
C PHE A 415 -15.22 13.91 0.29
N LEU A 416 -16.05 14.12 -0.74
CA LEU A 416 -15.62 13.97 -2.12
C LEU A 416 -14.55 15.02 -2.48
N SER A 417 -13.35 14.57 -2.75
CA SER A 417 -12.18 15.41 -3.08
C SER A 417 -11.68 15.20 -4.52
N TYR A 418 -12.15 14.15 -5.19
CA TYR A 418 -11.87 13.85 -6.59
C TYR A 418 -13.12 13.42 -7.32
N LEU A 419 -13.42 14.07 -8.43
CA LEU A 419 -14.57 13.78 -9.31
C LEU A 419 -14.10 13.78 -10.76
N ASN A 420 -14.52 12.79 -11.54
CA ASN A 420 -14.34 12.79 -12.98
C ASN A 420 -15.56 12.15 -13.66
N LEU A 421 -16.35 12.94 -14.39
CA LEU A 421 -17.51 12.53 -15.17
C LEU A 421 -17.31 12.75 -16.66
N SER A 422 -16.10 13.13 -17.08
CA SER A 422 -15.80 13.53 -18.45
C SER A 422 -16.05 12.40 -19.47
N TYR A 423 -16.29 12.78 -20.70
CA TYR A 423 -16.47 11.85 -21.83
C TYR A 423 -17.58 10.81 -21.58
N ASN A 424 -18.81 11.32 -21.39
CA ASN A 424 -20.05 10.55 -21.30
C ASN A 424 -21.12 11.21 -22.21
N ASN A 425 -22.36 10.82 -22.05
CA ASN A 425 -23.51 11.43 -22.72
C ASN A 425 -24.47 12.12 -21.70
N LEU A 426 -23.89 12.66 -20.60
CA LEU A 426 -24.65 13.36 -19.57
C LEU A 426 -25.16 14.70 -20.09
N SER A 427 -26.33 15.14 -19.60
CA SER A 427 -27.01 16.38 -20.05
C SER A 427 -27.62 17.14 -18.87
N GLY A 428 -28.03 18.36 -19.14
CA GLY A 428 -28.68 19.21 -18.15
C GLY A 428 -27.70 20.07 -17.33
N LYS A 429 -28.24 20.69 -16.29
CA LYS A 429 -27.49 21.63 -15.44
C LYS A 429 -26.69 20.87 -14.36
N ILE A 430 -25.41 21.26 -14.16
CA ILE A 430 -24.62 20.77 -13.04
C ILE A 430 -25.33 21.21 -11.74
N PRO A 431 -25.61 20.27 -10.80
CA PRO A 431 -26.30 20.61 -9.56
C PRO A 431 -25.57 21.69 -8.77
N THR A 432 -26.34 22.63 -8.24
CA THR A 432 -25.82 23.71 -7.40
C THR A 432 -25.39 23.15 -6.04
N GLY A 433 -24.11 23.07 -5.82
CA GLY A 433 -23.49 22.65 -4.55
C GLY A 433 -22.05 23.16 -4.52
N THR A 434 -21.63 23.72 -3.40
CA THR A 434 -20.29 24.32 -3.26
C THR A 434 -19.19 23.35 -3.69
N GLN A 435 -19.36 22.05 -3.43
CA GLN A 435 -18.37 21.03 -3.74
C GLN A 435 -18.32 20.69 -5.23
N LEU A 436 -19.49 20.46 -5.89
CA LEU A 436 -19.51 20.12 -7.31
C LEU A 436 -19.01 21.26 -8.20
N GLN A 437 -19.27 22.48 -7.81
CA GLN A 437 -18.83 23.68 -8.54
C GLN A 437 -17.36 24.03 -8.31
N SER A 438 -16.74 23.50 -7.26
CA SER A 438 -15.29 23.69 -6.99
C SER A 438 -14.38 22.80 -7.82
N PHE A 439 -14.91 21.73 -8.44
CA PHE A 439 -14.12 20.88 -9.33
C PHE A 439 -13.82 21.59 -10.65
N ASN A 440 -12.67 21.26 -11.24
CA ASN A 440 -12.25 21.84 -12.51
C ASN A 440 -13.26 21.49 -13.64
N ALA A 441 -13.43 22.40 -14.58
CA ALA A 441 -14.26 22.18 -15.78
C ALA A 441 -13.89 20.90 -16.54
N SER A 442 -12.62 20.50 -16.53
CA SER A 442 -12.13 19.25 -17.14
C SER A 442 -12.84 17.99 -16.63
N CYS A 443 -13.37 18.01 -15.41
CA CYS A 443 -14.09 16.88 -14.82
C CYS A 443 -15.45 16.60 -15.53
N TYR A 444 -15.95 17.55 -16.31
CA TYR A 444 -17.26 17.53 -16.95
C TYR A 444 -17.22 17.55 -18.48
N VAL A 445 -16.05 17.80 -19.09
CA VAL A 445 -15.88 17.91 -20.56
C VAL A 445 -16.33 16.64 -21.29
N GLY A 446 -16.74 16.80 -22.57
CA GLY A 446 -17.18 15.66 -23.38
C GLY A 446 -18.57 15.16 -23.00
N ASN A 447 -19.40 16.03 -22.41
CA ASN A 447 -20.82 15.85 -22.12
C ASN A 447 -21.66 17.00 -22.70
N ASN A 448 -22.98 16.91 -22.60
CA ASN A 448 -23.89 17.99 -22.94
C ASN A 448 -24.41 18.68 -21.65
N LEU A 449 -23.49 19.09 -20.80
CA LEU A 449 -23.74 19.73 -19.51
C LEU A 449 -23.54 21.24 -19.59
N CYS A 450 -24.22 21.97 -18.71
CA CYS A 450 -24.10 23.42 -18.59
C CYS A 450 -24.14 23.88 -17.12
N GLY A 451 -23.88 25.16 -16.89
CA GLY A 451 -23.77 25.75 -15.55
C GLY A 451 -22.40 25.60 -14.93
N PRO A 452 -22.08 26.38 -13.88
CA PRO A 452 -20.74 26.41 -13.29
C PRO A 452 -20.24 25.01 -12.89
N PRO A 453 -18.96 24.67 -13.16
CA PRO A 453 -17.85 25.50 -13.71
C PRO A 453 -17.83 25.61 -15.24
N LEU A 454 -18.82 25.09 -15.96
CA LEU A 454 -18.99 25.25 -17.40
C LEU A 454 -19.75 26.53 -17.73
N LEU A 455 -19.94 26.80 -19.04
CA LEU A 455 -20.70 27.93 -19.51
C LEU A 455 -22.18 27.81 -19.10
N GLY A 456 -22.89 28.94 -19.03
CA GLY A 456 -24.32 29.02 -18.73
C GLY A 456 -25.19 28.20 -19.69
N CYS A 457 -26.34 27.76 -19.24
CA CYS A 457 -27.29 27.03 -20.07
C CYS A 457 -27.97 28.00 -21.04
N SER A 458 -28.01 27.65 -22.32
CA SER A 458 -28.58 28.50 -23.40
C SER A 458 -30.11 28.71 -23.35
N ASN A 459 -30.80 28.30 -22.28
CA ASN A 459 -32.23 28.46 -22.07
C ASN A 459 -32.60 29.26 -20.81
N ASP A 460 -31.63 29.93 -20.17
CA ASP A 460 -32.03 31.01 -19.27
C ASP A 460 -32.43 32.18 -20.17
N ASP A 461 -33.74 32.30 -20.41
CA ASP A 461 -34.35 33.39 -21.18
C ASP A 461 -33.70 34.70 -20.72
N ASP A 462 -33.16 35.43 -21.71
CA ASP A 462 -32.77 36.83 -21.59
C ASP A 462 -33.96 37.65 -21.07
N VAL A 463 -34.13 37.72 -19.78
CA VAL A 463 -34.74 38.87 -19.14
C VAL A 463 -33.58 39.80 -18.89
N PRO A 464 -33.50 40.93 -19.58
CA PRO A 464 -32.53 41.95 -19.23
C PRO A 464 -32.97 42.53 -17.89
N ASP A 465 -32.39 42.04 -16.80
CA ASP A 465 -32.35 42.77 -15.54
C ASP A 465 -31.45 43.97 -15.78
N GLU A 466 -32.06 45.05 -16.22
CA GLU A 466 -31.49 46.39 -16.07
C GLU A 466 -31.31 46.67 -14.59
N GLU A 467 -30.09 47.09 -14.25
CA GLU A 467 -29.71 47.75 -13.02
C GLU A 467 -29.64 46.89 -11.73
N GLU A 468 -28.42 46.40 -11.45
CA GLU A 468 -27.82 46.59 -10.12
C GLU A 468 -26.29 46.30 -10.11
N ASP A 469 -25.58 47.04 -10.95
CA ASP A 469 -24.10 47.12 -10.87
C ASP A 469 -23.72 48.26 -9.90
N ARG A 470 -24.03 48.11 -8.60
CA ARG A 470 -23.52 48.99 -7.52
C ARG A 470 -23.21 48.29 -6.18
N GLY A 471 -23.42 46.97 -6.05
CA GLY A 471 -23.23 46.25 -4.80
C GLY A 471 -21.84 45.64 -4.64
N ASP A 472 -21.31 44.97 -5.66
CA ASP A 472 -20.12 44.12 -5.57
C ASP A 472 -18.81 44.88 -5.32
N ASP A 473 -18.70 46.12 -5.82
CA ASP A 473 -17.48 46.92 -5.64
C ASP A 473 -17.33 47.46 -4.21
N PHE A 474 -18.46 47.56 -3.48
CA PHE A 474 -18.43 48.01 -2.07
C PHE A 474 -18.09 46.86 -1.11
N GLU A 475 -18.64 45.68 -1.29
CA GLU A 475 -18.32 44.51 -0.47
C GLU A 475 -16.89 44.02 -0.68
N ALA A 476 -16.41 43.98 -1.93
CA ALA A 476 -15.03 43.65 -2.24
C ALA A 476 -14.04 44.61 -1.59
N LYS A 477 -14.32 45.91 -1.59
CA LYS A 477 -13.47 46.91 -0.91
C LYS A 477 -13.41 46.69 0.61
N TRP A 478 -14.53 46.40 1.26
CA TRP A 478 -14.55 46.12 2.69
C TRP A 478 -13.85 44.80 3.03
N PHE A 479 -13.95 43.79 2.17
CA PHE A 479 -13.21 42.55 2.31
C PHE A 479 -11.69 42.78 2.31
N TYR A 480 -11.17 43.51 1.32
CA TYR A 480 -9.74 43.82 1.25
C TYR A 480 -9.26 44.73 2.38
N ILE A 481 -10.09 45.67 2.84
CA ILE A 481 -9.76 46.53 4.00
C ILE A 481 -9.71 45.70 5.28
N SER A 482 -10.68 44.81 5.52
CA SER A 482 -10.69 43.94 6.71
C SER A 482 -9.54 42.97 6.72
N MET A 483 -9.15 42.43 5.57
CA MET A 483 -7.99 41.55 5.41
C MET A 483 -6.68 42.30 5.71
N ALA A 484 -6.54 43.53 5.20
CA ALA A 484 -5.35 44.35 5.47
C ALA A 484 -5.25 44.72 6.95
N ILE A 485 -6.35 45.09 7.60
CA ILE A 485 -6.39 45.40 9.04
C ILE A 485 -6.06 44.15 9.85
N GLY A 486 -6.65 42.99 9.54
CA GLY A 486 -6.35 41.72 10.20
C GLY A 486 -4.88 41.33 10.08
N PHE A 487 -4.28 41.53 8.91
CA PHE A 487 -2.86 41.27 8.68
C PHE A 487 -1.97 42.22 9.51
N ILE A 488 -2.28 43.51 9.54
CA ILE A 488 -1.52 44.51 10.34
C ILE A 488 -1.64 44.20 11.84
N VAL A 489 -2.84 43.89 12.35
CA VAL A 489 -3.06 43.54 13.76
C VAL A 489 -2.32 42.26 14.13
N GLY A 490 -2.39 41.23 13.25
CA GLY A 490 -1.65 39.97 13.44
C GLY A 490 -0.12 40.18 13.46
N TRP A 491 0.37 40.97 12.54
CA TRP A 491 1.80 41.34 12.45
C TRP A 491 2.27 42.13 13.67
N CYS A 492 1.50 43.12 14.10
CA CYS A 492 1.79 43.88 15.31
C CYS A 492 1.70 43.02 16.56
N GLY A 493 0.78 42.06 16.63
CA GLY A 493 0.65 41.10 17.71
C GLY A 493 1.83 40.15 17.85
N ILE A 494 2.45 39.76 16.73
CA ILE A 494 3.63 38.88 16.72
C ILE A 494 4.93 39.68 16.90
N LEU A 495 5.10 40.77 16.15
CA LEU A 495 6.34 41.55 16.18
C LEU A 495 6.41 42.53 17.37
N GLY A 496 5.28 43.04 17.82
CA GLY A 496 5.25 43.97 18.96
C GLY A 496 5.94 43.41 20.21
N PRO A 497 5.59 42.20 20.67
CA PRO A 497 6.28 41.55 21.79
C PRO A 497 7.76 41.27 21.53
N LEU A 498 8.14 40.93 20.26
CA LEU A 498 9.54 40.72 19.87
C LEU A 498 10.39 41.99 19.98
N PHE A 499 9.81 43.16 19.74
CA PHE A 499 10.52 44.44 19.90
C PHE A 499 10.46 44.94 21.36
N ALA A 500 9.39 44.66 22.08
CA ALA A 500 9.18 45.21 23.45
C ALA A 500 9.80 44.34 24.54
N VAL A 501 9.91 43.03 24.38
CA VAL A 501 10.36 42.10 25.42
C VAL A 501 11.68 41.44 25.07
N LYS A 502 12.76 41.82 25.76
CA LYS A 502 14.11 41.30 25.52
C LYS A 502 14.24 39.77 25.58
N SER A 503 13.51 39.09 26.46
CA SER A 503 13.53 37.64 26.62
C SER A 503 12.95 36.90 25.40
N TRP A 504 11.89 37.40 24.78
CA TRP A 504 11.28 36.81 23.58
C TRP A 504 12.18 36.89 22.34
N ARG A 505 12.94 37.97 22.23
CA ARG A 505 13.92 38.16 21.16
C ARG A 505 15.03 37.10 21.20
N TYR A 506 15.53 36.76 22.40
CA TYR A 506 16.56 35.75 22.56
C TYR A 506 16.05 34.34 22.22
N THR A 507 14.83 34.01 22.63
CA THR A 507 14.22 32.70 22.33
C THR A 507 13.96 32.51 20.84
N PHE A 508 13.43 33.53 20.16
CA PHE A 508 13.12 33.45 18.73
C PHE A 508 14.37 33.25 17.86
N PHE A 509 15.47 33.97 18.15
CA PHE A 509 16.70 33.82 17.39
C PHE A 509 17.57 32.63 17.80
N SER A 510 17.27 31.93 18.91
CA SER A 510 17.96 30.70 19.28
C SER A 510 17.37 29.44 18.63
N VAL A 511 16.15 29.51 18.09
CA VAL A 511 15.48 28.39 17.37
C VAL A 511 15.87 28.35 15.88
N TYR A 512 16.42 29.46 15.33
CA TYR A 512 16.83 29.58 13.93
C TYR A 512 18.36 29.63 13.73
N ARG A 513 19.13 29.04 14.65
CA ARG A 513 20.58 28.87 14.49
C ARG A 513 21.00 27.41 14.47
#